data_d622febf15406059679dfdb1de8853b1
#
_entry.id   d622febf15406059679dfdb1de8853b1
#
_cell.length_a   1.000
_cell.length_b   1.000
_cell.length_c   1.000
_cell.angle_alpha   90.00
_cell.angle_beta   90.00
_cell.angle_gamma   90.00
#
_symmetry.space_group_name_H-M   'P 1'
#
loop_
_entity.id
_entity.type
_entity.pdbx_description
1 polymer ?
#
loop_
_entity_poly.entity_id
_entity_poly.type
_entity_poly.pdbx_seq_one_letter_code
_entity_poly.pdbx_strand_id
1 'polypeptide(L)'
;CGSTTIDKLSRCDIAILATTSRRALCAPPGWHADLVISLGADIDCQSELDAAWATAADIYVDTPDTARFGDLRAWLASGLVDEKNINKINGLLLNPETSRGNRPRLFISTGSALFDNLTLEYLLRRLALTTQAR
;
A
#
# COMPACT_ATOMS: atom_id res chain seq x y z
N CYS A 1 -15.75 -16.36 -5.21
CA CYS A 1 -14.41 -16.16 -4.64
C CYS A 1 -13.77 -17.51 -4.43
N GLY A 2 -12.54 -17.68 -4.92
CA GLY A 2 -11.72 -18.87 -4.68
C GLY A 2 -10.63 -18.56 -3.67
N SER A 3 -10.15 -19.58 -2.93
CA SER A 3 -8.96 -19.51 -2.12
C SER A 3 -7.83 -20.22 -2.85
N THR A 4 -6.63 -19.63 -2.82
CA THR A 4 -5.42 -20.23 -3.39
C THR A 4 -4.21 -19.85 -2.54
N THR A 5 -3.10 -20.55 -2.71
CA THR A 5 -1.84 -20.18 -2.06
C THR A 5 -1.14 -19.09 -2.86
N ILE A 6 -0.37 -18.24 -2.18
CA ILE A 6 0.35 -17.12 -2.80
C ILE A 6 1.31 -17.59 -3.91
N ASP A 7 1.90 -18.77 -3.77
CA ASP A 7 2.80 -19.37 -4.75
C ASP A 7 2.13 -19.68 -6.09
N LYS A 8 0.79 -19.77 -6.11
CA LYS A 8 -0.01 -19.99 -7.32
C LYS A 8 -0.47 -18.69 -7.96
N LEU A 9 -0.28 -17.55 -7.30
CA LEU A 9 -0.63 -16.23 -7.79
C LEU A 9 0.61 -15.59 -8.42
N SER A 10 0.95 -15.97 -9.64
CA SER A 10 2.09 -15.38 -10.33
C SER A 10 1.79 -13.97 -10.88
N ARG A 11 0.52 -13.64 -11.11
CA ARG A 11 0.09 -12.35 -11.65
C ARG A 11 -1.32 -11.96 -11.20
N CYS A 12 -1.48 -10.66 -10.87
CA CYS A 12 -2.79 -10.03 -10.67
C CYS A 12 -2.70 -8.53 -11.03
N ASP A 13 -3.85 -7.88 -11.25
CA ASP A 13 -3.88 -6.44 -11.51
C ASP A 13 -3.65 -5.65 -10.22
N ILE A 14 -4.31 -6.08 -9.13
CA ILE A 14 -4.22 -5.44 -7.82
C ILE A 14 -3.99 -6.52 -6.76
N ALA A 15 -3.00 -6.29 -5.90
CA ALA A 15 -2.75 -7.08 -4.71
C ALA A 15 -2.89 -6.23 -3.46
N ILE A 16 -3.64 -6.72 -2.48
CA ILE A 16 -3.77 -6.08 -1.17
C ILE A 16 -3.16 -7.01 -0.13
N LEU A 17 -2.11 -6.54 0.52
CA LEU A 17 -1.44 -7.20 1.63
C LEU A 17 -1.94 -6.55 2.93
N ALA A 18 -2.55 -7.34 3.80
CA ALA A 18 -3.08 -6.90 5.09
C ALA A 18 -2.86 -8.03 6.10
N THR A 19 -1.60 -8.31 6.39
CA THR A 19 -1.20 -9.48 7.19
C THR A 19 -0.40 -9.06 8.41
N THR A 20 -0.17 -10.00 9.30
CA THR A 20 0.75 -9.85 10.44
C THR A 20 2.07 -10.61 10.19
N SER A 21 2.45 -10.77 8.92
CA SER A 21 3.65 -11.51 8.55
C SER A 21 4.90 -10.83 9.11
N ARG A 22 5.90 -11.65 9.43
CA ARG A 22 7.23 -11.19 9.85
C ARG A 22 8.30 -11.44 8.79
N ARG A 23 7.87 -11.80 7.59
CA ARG A 23 8.74 -12.06 6.43
C ARG A 23 7.99 -11.69 5.16
N ALA A 24 8.72 -11.27 4.16
CA ALA A 24 8.18 -10.95 2.85
C ALA A 24 7.34 -12.09 2.27
N LEU A 25 6.20 -11.74 1.69
CA LEU A 25 5.22 -12.68 1.16
C LEU A 25 5.36 -12.87 -0.35
N CYS A 26 5.81 -11.84 -1.05
CA CYS A 26 5.92 -11.84 -2.50
C CYS A 26 7.07 -10.95 -2.97
N ALA A 27 7.71 -11.31 -4.06
CA ALA A 27 8.84 -10.59 -4.61
C ALA A 27 8.81 -10.59 -6.15
N PRO A 28 9.06 -9.44 -6.82
CA PRO A 28 9.37 -9.43 -8.23
C PRO A 28 10.77 -10.08 -8.48
N PRO A 29 11.01 -10.69 -9.67
CA PRO A 29 10.10 -10.79 -10.81
C PRO A 29 9.18 -12.01 -10.79
N GLY A 30 9.30 -12.90 -9.80
CA GLY A 30 8.53 -14.15 -9.71
C GLY A 30 7.03 -13.90 -9.48
N TRP A 31 6.68 -12.73 -8.95
CA TRP A 31 5.33 -12.30 -8.68
C TRP A 31 5.10 -10.89 -9.20
N HIS A 32 3.96 -10.67 -9.88
CA HIS A 32 3.68 -9.40 -10.55
C HIS A 32 2.28 -8.88 -10.21
N ALA A 33 2.20 -7.60 -9.88
CA ALA A 33 0.95 -6.84 -9.81
C ALA A 33 1.18 -5.43 -10.35
N ASP A 34 0.19 -4.86 -11.01
CA ASP A 34 0.25 -3.48 -11.50
C ASP A 34 0.14 -2.47 -10.34
N LEU A 35 -0.62 -2.85 -9.30
CA LEU A 35 -0.74 -2.11 -8.05
C LEU A 35 -0.63 -3.06 -6.86
N VAL A 36 0.31 -2.79 -5.96
CA VAL A 36 0.43 -3.45 -4.66
C VAL A 36 0.04 -2.46 -3.56
N ILE A 37 -0.83 -2.87 -2.66
CA ILE A 37 -1.26 -2.10 -1.49
C ILE A 37 -0.83 -2.89 -0.26
N SER A 38 0.10 -2.35 0.55
CA SER A 38 0.54 -2.94 1.81
C SER A 38 -0.02 -2.15 2.97
N LEU A 39 -0.78 -2.82 3.83
CA LEU A 39 -1.51 -2.25 4.96
C LEU A 39 -1.12 -2.88 6.31
N GLY A 40 -0.28 -3.92 6.31
CA GLY A 40 -0.07 -4.76 7.49
C GLY A 40 1.19 -4.45 8.30
N ALA A 41 2.19 -3.81 7.70
CA ALA A 41 3.49 -3.59 8.35
C ALA A 41 3.53 -2.27 9.12
N ASP A 42 2.80 -2.20 10.24
CA ASP A 42 2.67 -1.01 11.12
C ASP A 42 3.54 -1.07 12.38
N ILE A 43 4.25 -2.19 12.62
CA ILE A 43 5.20 -2.35 13.72
C ILE A 43 6.54 -2.91 13.23
N ASP A 44 7.60 -2.69 14.01
CA ASP A 44 9.00 -2.99 13.64
C ASP A 44 9.30 -4.45 13.28
N CYS A 45 8.50 -5.39 13.75
CA CYS A 45 8.72 -6.82 13.50
C CYS A 45 7.89 -7.38 12.34
N GLN A 46 7.09 -6.56 11.68
CA GLN A 46 6.27 -6.98 10.54
C GLN A 46 6.96 -6.62 9.23
N SER A 47 6.82 -7.52 8.26
CA SER A 47 7.33 -7.37 6.90
C SER A 47 6.40 -8.11 5.95
N GLU A 48 5.93 -7.42 4.93
CA GLU A 48 5.08 -7.98 3.88
C GLU A 48 5.77 -7.99 2.51
N LEU A 49 6.71 -7.05 2.31
CA LEU A 49 7.29 -6.73 1.03
C LEU A 49 8.77 -7.13 0.98
N ASP A 50 9.15 -7.83 -0.07
CA ASP A 50 10.57 -8.08 -0.34
C ASP A 50 11.29 -6.79 -0.75
N ALA A 51 12.57 -6.69 -0.41
CA ALA A 51 13.42 -5.55 -0.73
C ALA A 51 13.52 -5.27 -2.25
N ALA A 52 13.26 -6.25 -3.10
CA ALA A 52 13.22 -6.07 -4.55
C ALA A 52 12.13 -5.08 -5.00
N TRP A 53 11.06 -4.90 -4.23
CA TRP A 53 10.04 -3.89 -4.50
C TRP A 53 10.57 -2.47 -4.40
N ALA A 54 11.54 -2.22 -3.54
CA ALA A 54 12.17 -0.90 -3.35
C ALA A 54 12.71 -0.31 -4.66
N THR A 55 13.19 -1.18 -5.56
CA THR A 55 13.75 -0.77 -6.86
C THR A 55 12.82 -1.05 -8.04
N ALA A 56 11.89 -1.99 -7.91
CA ALA A 56 11.00 -2.41 -9.00
C ALA A 56 9.77 -1.52 -9.18
N ALA A 57 9.31 -0.83 -8.12
CA ALA A 57 8.05 -0.10 -8.11
C ALA A 57 8.23 1.42 -7.92
N ASP A 58 7.19 2.18 -8.29
CA ASP A 58 7.03 3.56 -7.86
C ASP A 58 6.29 3.57 -6.52
N ILE A 59 6.94 4.12 -5.48
CA ILE A 59 6.46 4.05 -4.09
C ILE A 59 5.59 5.26 -3.78
N TYR A 60 4.43 4.99 -3.21
CA TYR A 60 3.47 5.97 -2.73
C TYR A 60 3.14 5.72 -1.26
N VAL A 61 2.95 6.76 -0.48
CA VAL A 61 2.56 6.70 0.93
C VAL A 61 1.37 7.60 1.20
N ASP A 62 0.57 7.24 2.20
CA ASP A 62 -0.53 8.05 2.70
C ASP A 62 -0.03 9.29 3.44
N THR A 63 0.92 9.09 4.35
CA THR A 63 1.52 10.14 5.18
C THR A 63 3.04 9.97 5.23
N PRO A 64 3.81 11.05 5.51
CA PRO A 64 5.25 10.94 5.75
C PRO A 64 5.62 10.03 6.93
N ASP A 65 4.72 9.89 7.92
CA ASP A 65 4.97 9.06 9.09
C ASP A 65 5.07 7.56 8.75
N THR A 66 4.50 7.11 7.63
CA THR A 66 4.64 5.75 7.12
C THR A 66 6.10 5.32 6.96
N ALA A 67 7.00 6.27 6.66
CA ALA A 67 8.44 6.03 6.57
C ALA A 67 9.11 5.61 7.89
N ARG A 68 8.40 5.70 9.01
CA ARG A 68 8.91 5.36 10.36
C ARG A 68 8.70 3.90 10.73
N PHE A 69 7.98 3.12 9.91
CA PHE A 69 7.53 1.76 10.25
C PHE A 69 7.81 0.76 9.12
N GLY A 70 7.81 -0.53 9.49
CA GLY A 70 7.79 -1.67 8.59
C GLY A 70 8.89 -1.69 7.54
N ASP A 71 8.54 -2.17 6.37
CA ASP A 71 9.47 -2.39 5.25
C ASP A 71 10.09 -1.09 4.75
N LEU A 72 9.30 -0.01 4.65
CA LEU A 72 9.78 1.27 4.13
C LEU A 72 10.85 1.88 5.02
N ARG A 73 10.71 1.80 6.35
CA ARG A 73 11.74 2.21 7.30
C ARG A 73 13.04 1.43 7.08
N ALA A 74 12.95 0.12 6.92
CA ALA A 74 14.12 -0.73 6.70
C ALA A 74 14.84 -0.38 5.38
N TRP A 75 14.08 -0.09 4.32
CA TRP A 75 14.64 0.29 3.01
C TRP A 75 15.32 1.66 3.05
N LEU A 76 14.73 2.63 3.74
CA LEU A 76 15.35 3.95 3.95
C LEU A 76 16.64 3.83 4.76
N ALA A 77 16.61 3.08 5.88
CA ALA A 77 17.77 2.90 6.74
C ALA A 77 18.94 2.17 6.04
N SER A 78 18.65 1.27 5.09
CA SER A 78 19.65 0.58 4.30
C SER A 78 20.09 1.33 3.04
N GLY A 79 19.46 2.46 2.73
CA GLY A 79 19.76 3.24 1.51
C GLY A 79 19.23 2.61 0.21
N LEU A 80 18.34 1.62 0.28
CA LEU A 80 17.67 1.03 -0.89
C LEU A 80 16.68 2.01 -1.53
N VAL A 81 16.07 2.88 -0.73
CA VAL A 81 15.16 3.94 -1.16
C VAL A 81 15.68 5.27 -0.66
N ASP A 82 15.64 6.29 -1.50
CA ASP A 82 15.89 7.67 -1.10
C ASP A 82 14.53 8.34 -0.82
N GLU A 83 14.42 9.08 0.27
CA GLU A 83 13.17 9.74 0.67
C GLU A 83 12.57 10.63 -0.43
N LYS A 84 13.42 11.25 -1.25
CA LYS A 84 12.99 12.07 -2.40
C LYS A 84 12.24 11.28 -3.49
N ASN A 85 12.40 9.94 -3.52
CA ASN A 85 11.76 9.06 -4.48
C ASN A 85 10.43 8.49 -3.95
N ILE A 86 10.02 8.88 -2.74
CA ILE A 86 8.74 8.50 -2.14
C ILE A 86 7.69 9.54 -2.50
N ASN A 87 6.65 9.09 -3.18
CA ASN A 87 5.53 9.94 -3.59
C ASN A 87 4.46 9.97 -2.50
N LYS A 88 3.85 11.13 -2.29
CA LYS A 88 2.71 11.29 -1.38
C LYS A 88 1.42 11.19 -2.19
N ILE A 89 0.41 10.49 -1.65
CA ILE A 89 -0.87 10.29 -2.33
C ILE A 89 -1.58 11.61 -2.66
N ASN A 90 -1.43 12.64 -1.84
CA ASN A 90 -2.00 13.96 -2.11
C ASN A 90 -1.42 14.60 -3.39
N GLY A 91 -0.14 14.40 -3.68
CA GLY A 91 0.48 14.84 -4.93
C GLY A 91 -0.14 14.14 -6.14
N LEU A 92 -0.43 12.86 -6.03
CA LEU A 92 -1.10 12.08 -7.07
C LEU A 92 -2.55 12.56 -7.30
N LEU A 93 -3.29 12.89 -6.23
CA LEU A 93 -4.66 13.41 -6.34
C LEU A 93 -4.71 14.78 -7.05
N LEU A 94 -3.69 15.61 -6.85
CA LEU A 94 -3.61 16.92 -7.50
C LEU A 94 -3.11 16.83 -8.96
N ASN A 95 -2.28 15.82 -9.27
CA ASN A 95 -1.68 15.64 -10.59
C ASN A 95 -1.72 14.17 -11.03
N PRO A 96 -2.88 13.62 -11.37
CA PRO A 96 -3.05 12.20 -11.67
C PRO A 96 -2.25 11.72 -12.90
N GLU A 97 -1.86 12.61 -13.78
CA GLU A 97 -1.05 12.28 -14.97
C GLU A 97 0.38 11.86 -14.61
N THR A 98 0.91 12.26 -13.45
CA THR A 98 2.27 11.91 -13.02
C THR A 98 2.45 10.43 -12.70
N SER A 99 1.36 9.68 -12.53
CA SER A 99 1.39 8.25 -12.19
C SER A 99 1.36 7.31 -13.42
N ARG A 100 1.43 7.83 -14.63
CA ARG A 100 1.35 7.02 -15.87
C ARG A 100 2.71 6.43 -16.27
N GLY A 101 3.46 5.91 -15.32
CA GLY A 101 4.67 5.13 -15.60
C GLY A 101 4.37 3.69 -16.01
N ASN A 102 5.37 3.01 -16.59
CA ASN A 102 5.29 1.58 -16.93
C ASN A 102 5.72 0.68 -15.76
N ARG A 103 6.07 1.25 -14.61
CA ARG A 103 6.48 0.51 -13.42
C ARG A 103 5.27 0.13 -12.57
N PRO A 104 5.31 -0.99 -11.86
CA PRO A 104 4.34 -1.31 -10.83
C PRO A 104 4.23 -0.16 -9.82
N ARG A 105 3.05 0.04 -9.26
CA ARG A 105 2.83 1.01 -8.18
C ARG A 105 2.73 0.28 -6.86
N LEU A 106 3.43 0.80 -5.87
CA LEU A 106 3.41 0.26 -4.52
C LEU A 106 2.89 1.34 -3.57
N PHE A 107 1.70 1.14 -3.02
CA PHE A 107 1.14 2.00 -1.99
C PHE A 107 1.35 1.36 -0.62
N ILE A 108 2.02 2.07 0.28
CA ILE A 108 2.28 1.62 1.65
C ILE A 108 1.53 2.56 2.59
N SER A 109 0.71 1.98 3.47
CA SER A 109 -0.01 2.69 4.52
C SER A 109 0.15 1.96 5.84
N THR A 110 0.43 2.69 6.89
CA THR A 110 0.44 2.20 8.28
C THR A 110 -0.85 2.54 9.01
N GLY A 111 -1.84 3.01 8.26
CA GLY A 111 -3.12 3.45 8.79
C GLY A 111 -3.10 4.90 9.29
N SER A 112 -4.28 5.49 9.31
CA SER A 112 -4.49 6.83 9.83
C SER A 112 -5.89 6.95 10.42
N ALA A 113 -6.00 7.39 11.66
CA ALA A 113 -7.28 7.68 12.30
C ALA A 113 -8.13 8.69 11.51
N LEU A 114 -7.48 9.54 10.71
CA LEU A 114 -8.18 10.45 9.82
C LEU A 114 -8.99 9.69 8.76
N PHE A 115 -8.40 8.66 8.12
CA PHE A 115 -9.10 7.85 7.13
C PHE A 115 -10.24 7.04 7.75
N ASP A 116 -10.05 6.53 8.96
CA ASP A 116 -11.10 5.81 9.70
C ASP A 116 -12.28 6.74 9.98
N ASN A 117 -12.01 7.96 10.46
CA ASN A 117 -13.03 8.96 10.73
C ASN A 117 -13.78 9.42 9.47
N LEU A 118 -13.07 9.67 8.37
CA LEU A 118 -13.68 10.03 7.09
C LEU A 118 -14.54 8.91 6.52
N THR A 119 -14.08 7.66 6.65
CA THR A 119 -14.83 6.47 6.24
C THR A 119 -16.10 6.32 7.08
N LEU A 120 -16.00 6.48 8.40
CA LEU A 120 -17.14 6.43 9.29
C LEU A 120 -18.16 7.53 8.96
N GLU A 121 -17.70 8.76 8.78
CA GLU A 121 -18.57 9.88 8.38
C GLU A 121 -19.30 9.60 7.06
N TYR A 122 -18.58 9.11 6.05
CA TYR A 122 -19.17 8.71 4.78
C TYR A 122 -20.25 7.64 4.95
N LEU A 123 -19.98 6.59 5.72
CA LEU A 123 -20.94 5.51 5.98
C LEU A 123 -22.19 6.03 6.72
N LEU A 124 -22.02 6.87 7.74
CA LEU A 124 -23.14 7.47 8.48
C LEU A 124 -24.02 8.33 7.58
N ARG A 125 -23.43 9.14 6.71
CA ARG A 125 -24.19 9.94 5.72
C ARG A 125 -24.98 9.04 4.76
N ARG A 126 -24.39 7.95 4.28
CA ARG A 126 -25.08 7.00 3.38
C ARG A 126 -26.22 6.29 4.06
N LEU A 127 -26.06 5.86 5.31
CA LEU A 127 -27.12 5.24 6.10
C LEU A 127 -28.28 6.19 6.39
N ALA A 128 -27.98 7.45 6.77
CA ALA A 128 -29.00 8.46 7.01
C ALA A 128 -29.85 8.75 5.74
N LEU A 129 -29.23 8.85 4.57
CA LEU A 129 -29.92 9.01 3.30
C LEU A 129 -30.83 7.82 2.97
N THR A 130 -30.39 6.61 3.28
CA THR A 130 -31.18 5.38 3.04
C THR A 130 -32.39 5.31 3.97
N THR A 131 -32.30 5.84 5.19
CA THR A 131 -33.39 5.84 6.17
C THR A 131 -34.46 6.89 5.83
N GLN A 132 -34.10 8.01 5.20
CA GLN A 132 -35.03 9.05 4.76
C GLN A 132 -35.79 8.70 3.46
N ALA A 133 -35.30 7.71 2.71
CA ALA A 133 -35.92 7.27 1.45
C ALA A 133 -36.95 6.12 1.62
N ARG A 134 -37.28 5.76 2.85
CA ARG A 134 -38.35 4.78 3.22
C ARG A 134 -39.49 5.51 3.90
#